data_9c1b691bcf1b9117753e02a4b19ba10d
#
_entry.id   9c1b691bcf1b9117753e02a4b19ba10d
#
_cell.length_a   1.000
_cell.length_b   1.000
_cell.length_c   1.000
_cell.angle_alpha   90.00
_cell.angle_beta   90.00
_cell.angle_gamma   90.00
#
_symmetry.space_group_name_H-M   'P 1'
#
loop_
_entity.id
_entity.type
_entity.pdbx_description
1 polymer ?
#
loop_
_entity_poly.entity_id
_entity_poly.type
_entity_poly.pdbx_seq_one_letter_code
_entity_poly.pdbx_strand_id
1 'polypeptide(L)'
;MRSKKKQNRQDYSAGSKKVSLLTWILPWLVLLPGFPAIHFYFKSGILFNTPGAEEAYLRAKNLFSLFYHTAIYGGAVFAVLEVIIAFCYFLTYLKLCFGKDFASAKPYGKASLKCTFFAFGTLLLMFFVHAFTYGMGV
;
A
#
# COMPACT_ATOMS: atom_id res chain seq x y z
N MET A 1 40.99 2.37 -8.59
CA MET A 1 39.92 3.19 -8.06
C MET A 1 38.63 3.24 -8.92
N ARG A 2 38.68 3.27 -10.23
CA ARG A 2 37.49 3.27 -11.12
C ARG A 2 36.63 1.98 -11.03
N SER A 3 37.22 0.80 -10.79
CA SER A 3 36.48 -0.47 -10.70
C SER A 3 35.54 -0.55 -9.48
N LYS A 4 36.02 -0.16 -8.27
CA LYS A 4 35.21 -0.15 -7.04
C LYS A 4 34.00 0.81 -7.11
N LYS A 5 34.18 1.97 -7.82
CA LYS A 5 33.07 2.93 -8.02
C LYS A 5 31.98 2.37 -8.95
N LYS A 6 32.34 1.55 -9.96
CA LYS A 6 31.38 0.89 -10.85
C LYS A 6 30.62 -0.23 -10.13
N GLN A 7 31.29 -1.01 -9.32
CA GLN A 7 30.71 -2.13 -8.55
C GLN A 7 29.71 -1.62 -7.51
N ASN A 8 30.08 -0.59 -6.74
CA ASN A 8 29.13 0.07 -5.82
C ASN A 8 27.90 0.64 -6.53
N ARG A 9 28.05 1.21 -7.74
CA ARG A 9 26.89 1.71 -8.53
C ARG A 9 25.95 0.59 -8.96
N GLN A 10 26.44 -0.60 -9.29
CA GLN A 10 25.64 -1.75 -9.69
C GLN A 10 24.87 -2.33 -8.49
N ASP A 11 25.50 -2.42 -7.31
CA ASP A 11 24.88 -2.94 -6.09
C ASP A 11 23.77 -2.02 -5.59
N TYR A 12 23.99 -0.69 -5.63
CA TYR A 12 22.96 0.30 -5.29
C TYR A 12 21.77 0.28 -6.26
N SER A 13 22.03 0.09 -7.54
CA SER A 13 21.00 0.01 -8.58
C SER A 13 20.14 -1.25 -8.44
N ALA A 14 20.74 -2.38 -8.07
CA ALA A 14 20.02 -3.63 -7.84
C ALA A 14 19.15 -3.60 -6.57
N GLY A 15 19.66 -3.03 -5.48
CA GLY A 15 18.89 -2.81 -4.24
C GLY A 15 17.68 -1.88 -4.45
N SER A 16 17.88 -0.78 -5.17
CA SER A 16 16.83 0.17 -5.52
C SER A 16 15.70 -0.46 -6.34
N LYS A 17 16.02 -1.36 -7.28
CA LYS A 17 15.02 -2.07 -8.10
C LYS A 17 14.17 -3.04 -7.27
N LYS A 18 14.78 -3.79 -6.34
CA LYS A 18 14.04 -4.72 -5.45
C LYS A 18 13.07 -4.00 -4.54
N VAL A 19 13.49 -2.89 -3.93
CA VAL A 19 12.63 -2.09 -3.06
C VAL A 19 11.51 -1.43 -3.85
N SER A 20 11.80 -0.93 -5.07
CA SER A 20 10.79 -0.36 -5.97
C SER A 20 9.73 -1.39 -6.40
N LEU A 21 10.11 -2.67 -6.57
CA LEU A 21 9.16 -3.74 -6.87
C LEU A 21 8.26 -4.02 -5.67
N LEU A 22 8.83 -4.09 -4.46
CA LEU A 22 8.08 -4.34 -3.24
C LEU A 22 7.04 -3.25 -2.98
N THR A 23 7.44 -1.98 -3.09
CA THR A 23 6.52 -0.84 -2.89
C THR A 23 5.41 -0.79 -3.93
N TRP A 24 5.65 -1.30 -5.16
CA TRP A 24 4.60 -1.40 -6.17
C TRP A 24 3.52 -2.44 -5.82
N ILE A 25 3.89 -3.52 -5.13
CA ILE A 25 2.96 -4.60 -4.76
C ILE A 25 2.10 -4.20 -3.54
N LEU A 26 2.63 -3.43 -2.60
CA LEU A 26 1.98 -3.11 -1.33
C LEU A 26 0.54 -2.56 -1.47
N PRO A 27 0.23 -1.59 -2.38
CA PRO A 27 -1.13 -1.12 -2.56
C PRO A 27 -2.13 -2.23 -2.91
N TRP A 28 -1.71 -3.16 -3.78
CA TRP A 28 -2.57 -4.24 -4.24
C TRP A 28 -2.89 -5.28 -3.15
N LEU A 29 -2.01 -5.41 -2.14
CA LEU A 29 -2.26 -6.30 -1.00
C LEU A 29 -3.45 -5.86 -0.15
N VAL A 30 -3.85 -4.58 -0.20
CA VAL A 30 -5.06 -4.08 0.46
C VAL A 30 -6.31 -4.70 -0.15
N LEU A 31 -6.30 -5.02 -1.44
CA LEU A 31 -7.45 -5.60 -2.13
C LEU A 31 -7.69 -7.06 -1.76
N LEU A 32 -6.68 -7.80 -1.29
CA LEU A 32 -6.82 -9.20 -0.87
C LEU A 32 -7.88 -9.37 0.24
N PRO A 33 -7.82 -8.63 1.37
CA PRO A 33 -8.92 -8.62 2.32
C PRO A 33 -10.04 -7.65 1.93
N GLY A 34 -9.80 -6.64 1.10
CA GLY A 34 -10.77 -5.64 0.70
C GLY A 34 -11.94 -6.21 -0.12
N PHE A 35 -11.68 -7.04 -1.12
CA PHE A 35 -12.74 -7.68 -1.92
C PHE A 35 -13.62 -8.62 -1.10
N PRO A 36 -13.10 -9.54 -0.27
CA PRO A 36 -13.92 -10.29 0.65
C PRO A 36 -14.74 -9.42 1.61
N ALA A 37 -14.18 -8.32 2.11
CA ALA A 37 -14.92 -7.39 2.96
C ALA A 37 -16.15 -6.84 2.24
N ILE A 38 -16.00 -6.34 1.02
CA ILE A 38 -17.10 -5.84 0.20
C ILE A 38 -18.12 -6.95 -0.05
N HIS A 39 -17.67 -8.14 -0.41
CA HIS A 39 -18.56 -9.28 -0.66
C HIS A 39 -19.42 -9.63 0.57
N PHE A 40 -18.80 -9.77 1.74
CA PHE A 40 -19.52 -10.11 2.97
C PHE A 40 -20.40 -8.97 3.48
N TYR A 41 -20.06 -7.72 3.20
CA TYR A 41 -20.91 -6.57 3.47
C TYR A 41 -22.26 -6.70 2.72
N PHE A 42 -22.23 -6.88 1.40
CA PHE A 42 -23.44 -7.07 0.61
C PHE A 42 -24.22 -8.32 1.00
N LYS A 43 -23.51 -9.43 1.25
CA LYS A 43 -24.12 -10.68 1.72
C LYS A 43 -24.85 -10.50 3.05
N SER A 44 -24.25 -9.79 4.01
CA SER A 44 -24.90 -9.51 5.29
C SER A 44 -26.14 -8.65 5.13
N GLY A 45 -26.13 -7.65 4.24
CA GLY A 45 -27.28 -6.82 3.94
C GLY A 45 -28.46 -7.60 3.35
N ILE A 46 -28.20 -8.56 2.46
CA ILE A 46 -29.22 -9.46 1.90
C ILE A 46 -29.79 -10.37 3.01
N LEU A 47 -28.94 -10.97 3.82
CA LEU A 47 -29.34 -11.91 4.87
C LEU A 47 -30.11 -11.20 6.01
N PHE A 48 -29.81 -9.95 6.28
CA PHE A 48 -30.54 -9.14 7.27
C PHE A 48 -32.05 -9.07 6.98
N ASN A 49 -32.41 -9.02 5.70
CA ASN A 49 -33.81 -8.93 5.26
C ASN A 49 -34.44 -10.32 4.97
N THR A 50 -33.73 -11.41 5.27
CA THR A 50 -34.22 -12.78 5.00
C THR A 50 -34.72 -13.43 6.30
N PRO A 51 -36.00 -13.74 6.43
CA PRO A 51 -36.54 -14.40 7.62
C PRO A 51 -35.86 -15.76 7.88
N GLY A 52 -35.47 -16.01 9.13
CA GLY A 52 -34.83 -17.27 9.55
C GLY A 52 -33.33 -17.39 9.22
N ALA A 53 -32.70 -16.31 8.69
CA ALA A 53 -31.28 -16.32 8.32
C ALA A 53 -30.37 -15.67 9.39
N GLU A 54 -30.82 -15.53 10.63
CA GLU A 54 -30.11 -14.81 11.69
C GLU A 54 -28.68 -15.31 11.94
N GLU A 55 -28.49 -16.63 11.99
CA GLU A 55 -27.16 -17.21 12.21
C GLU A 55 -26.23 -16.97 11.00
N ALA A 56 -26.77 -17.10 9.79
CA ALA A 56 -26.01 -16.82 8.56
C ALA A 56 -25.64 -15.34 8.44
N TYR A 57 -26.54 -14.43 8.86
CA TYR A 57 -26.27 -13.00 8.94
C TYR A 57 -25.12 -12.71 9.93
N LEU A 58 -25.16 -13.25 11.14
CA LEU A 58 -24.11 -13.04 12.13
C LEU A 58 -22.74 -13.53 11.64
N ARG A 59 -22.69 -14.71 11.00
CA ARG A 59 -21.45 -15.23 10.38
C ARG A 59 -20.94 -14.29 9.28
N ALA A 60 -21.80 -13.83 8.38
CA ALA A 60 -21.41 -12.91 7.31
C ALA A 60 -20.91 -11.56 7.87
N LYS A 61 -21.58 -11.01 8.90
CA LYS A 61 -21.20 -9.79 9.58
C LYS A 61 -19.83 -9.93 10.26
N ASN A 62 -19.56 -11.03 10.94
CA ASN A 62 -18.27 -11.27 11.58
C ASN A 62 -17.12 -11.38 10.55
N LEU A 63 -17.35 -12.08 9.44
CA LEU A 63 -16.38 -12.18 8.34
C LEU A 63 -16.14 -10.82 7.68
N PHE A 64 -17.19 -10.04 7.45
CA PHE A 64 -17.06 -8.66 6.98
C PHE A 64 -16.17 -7.85 7.92
N SER A 65 -16.46 -7.85 9.21
CA SER A 65 -15.68 -7.10 10.21
C SER A 65 -14.21 -7.50 10.20
N LEU A 66 -13.91 -8.81 10.15
CA LEU A 66 -12.55 -9.33 10.11
C LEU A 66 -11.80 -8.83 8.86
N PHE A 67 -12.37 -9.02 7.68
CA PHE A 67 -11.72 -8.64 6.42
C PHE A 67 -11.60 -7.12 6.27
N TYR A 68 -12.62 -6.37 6.69
CA TYR A 68 -12.61 -4.91 6.68
C TYR A 68 -11.48 -4.35 7.55
N HIS A 69 -11.40 -4.76 8.81
CA HIS A 69 -10.35 -4.28 9.70
C HIS A 69 -8.96 -4.70 9.21
N THR A 70 -8.82 -5.90 8.67
CA THR A 70 -7.56 -6.35 8.06
C THR A 70 -7.16 -5.48 6.88
N ALA A 71 -8.10 -5.09 6.00
CA ALA A 71 -7.82 -4.21 4.86
C ALA A 71 -7.41 -2.81 5.33
N ILE A 72 -8.14 -2.22 6.28
CA ILE A 72 -7.88 -0.86 6.74
C ILE A 72 -6.59 -0.79 7.56
N TYR A 73 -6.40 -1.63 8.56
CA TYR A 73 -5.19 -1.60 9.38
C TYR A 73 -3.94 -2.05 8.60
N GLY A 74 -4.06 -3.09 7.77
CA GLY A 74 -2.98 -3.53 6.89
C GLY A 74 -2.59 -2.45 5.89
N GLY A 75 -3.56 -1.80 5.28
CA GLY A 75 -3.35 -0.68 4.37
C GLY A 75 -2.68 0.51 5.06
N ALA A 76 -3.07 0.85 6.29
CA ALA A 76 -2.43 1.92 7.07
C ALA A 76 -0.95 1.60 7.33
N VAL A 77 -0.63 0.36 7.73
CA VAL A 77 0.76 -0.08 7.92
C VAL A 77 1.55 0.02 6.61
N PHE A 78 1.00 -0.43 5.49
CA PHE A 78 1.65 -0.35 4.18
C PHE A 78 1.89 1.09 3.75
N ALA A 79 0.91 1.99 3.91
CA ALA A 79 1.07 3.41 3.59
C ALA A 79 2.18 4.06 4.43
N VAL A 80 2.26 3.76 5.73
CA VAL A 80 3.34 4.24 6.60
C VAL A 80 4.70 3.73 6.15
N LEU A 81 4.82 2.44 5.82
CA LEU A 81 6.07 1.87 5.30
C LEU A 81 6.50 2.55 4.00
N GLU A 82 5.58 2.79 3.07
CA GLU A 82 5.86 3.47 1.80
C GLU A 82 6.33 4.90 2.01
N VAL A 83 5.73 5.64 2.96
CA VAL A 83 6.16 7.00 3.34
C VAL A 83 7.57 6.98 3.94
N ILE A 84 7.86 6.03 4.83
CA ILE A 84 9.21 5.89 5.41
C ILE A 84 10.25 5.61 4.33
N ILE A 85 9.96 4.70 3.40
CA ILE A 85 10.84 4.37 2.28
C ILE A 85 11.04 5.59 1.37
N ALA A 86 9.97 6.31 1.05
CA ALA A 86 10.02 7.54 0.26
C ALA A 86 10.91 8.58 0.93
N PHE A 87 10.79 8.75 2.24
CA PHE A 87 11.59 9.69 3.01
C PHE A 87 13.09 9.30 3.04
N CYS A 88 13.42 8.01 3.20
CA CYS A 88 14.79 7.52 3.12
C CYS A 88 15.42 7.80 1.75
N TYR A 89 14.69 7.57 0.66
CA TYR A 89 15.15 7.92 -0.68
C TYR A 89 15.32 9.43 -0.87
N PHE A 90 14.42 10.22 -0.31
CA PHE A 90 14.51 11.69 -0.36
C PHE A 90 15.74 12.21 0.38
N LEU A 91 16.03 11.70 1.57
CA LEU A 91 17.24 12.08 2.32
C LEU A 91 18.51 11.71 1.53
N THR A 92 18.54 10.53 0.91
CA THR A 92 19.69 10.12 0.07
C THR A 92 19.83 11.04 -1.15
N TYR A 93 18.72 11.41 -1.78
CA TYR A 93 18.70 12.39 -2.87
C TYR A 93 19.30 13.73 -2.44
N LEU A 94 18.85 14.29 -1.31
CA LEU A 94 19.38 15.55 -0.76
C LEU A 94 20.87 15.46 -0.48
N LYS A 95 21.32 14.39 0.19
CA LYS A 95 22.73 14.18 0.50
C LYS A 95 23.62 14.21 -0.74
N LEU A 96 23.17 13.57 -1.84
CA LEU A 96 23.89 13.55 -3.11
C LEU A 96 23.85 14.93 -3.81
N CYS A 97 22.74 15.64 -3.74
CA CYS A 97 22.62 17.00 -4.26
C CYS A 97 23.56 17.98 -3.55
N PHE A 98 23.64 17.92 -2.21
CA PHE A 98 24.59 18.74 -1.44
C PHE A 98 26.05 18.39 -1.74
N GLY A 99 26.33 17.11 -2.06
CA GLY A 99 27.65 16.66 -2.54
C GLY A 99 27.94 17.01 -4.02
N LYS A 100 27.06 17.79 -4.69
CA LYS A 100 27.15 18.16 -6.12
C LYS A 100 27.20 16.98 -7.09
N ASP A 101 26.75 15.79 -6.67
CA ASP A 101 26.64 14.57 -7.53
C ASP A 101 25.19 14.41 -8.04
N PHE A 102 24.75 15.33 -8.86
CA PHE A 102 23.38 15.33 -9.42
C PHE A 102 23.07 14.12 -10.28
N ALA A 103 24.07 13.55 -10.96
CA ALA A 103 23.88 12.38 -11.80
C ALA A 103 23.48 11.14 -10.96
N SER A 104 24.12 10.95 -9.81
CA SER A 104 23.79 9.89 -8.87
C SER A 104 22.53 10.16 -8.04
N ALA A 105 22.16 11.43 -7.85
CA ALA A 105 20.98 11.82 -7.09
C ALA A 105 19.66 11.51 -7.85
N LYS A 106 19.62 11.74 -9.16
CA LYS A 106 18.41 11.63 -9.99
C LYS A 106 17.59 10.33 -9.80
N PRO A 107 18.17 9.10 -9.76
CA PRO A 107 17.41 7.89 -9.53
C PRO A 107 16.75 7.82 -8.15
N TYR A 108 17.36 8.40 -7.11
CA TYR A 108 16.79 8.44 -5.76
C TYR A 108 15.61 9.40 -5.66
N GLY A 109 15.67 10.56 -6.32
CA GLY A 109 14.54 11.47 -6.41
C GLY A 109 13.34 10.84 -7.11
N LYS A 110 13.57 10.11 -8.22
CA LYS A 110 12.52 9.36 -8.92
C LYS A 110 11.94 8.24 -8.06
N ALA A 111 12.77 7.50 -7.31
CA ALA A 111 12.32 6.43 -6.42
C ALA A 111 11.47 6.99 -5.27
N SER A 112 11.87 8.10 -4.65
CA SER A 112 11.10 8.79 -3.62
C SER A 112 9.73 9.20 -4.13
N LEU A 113 9.66 9.83 -5.31
CA LEU A 113 8.40 10.25 -5.92
C LEU A 113 7.47 9.05 -6.22
N LYS A 114 8.02 7.94 -6.72
CA LYS A 114 7.25 6.72 -6.96
C LYS A 114 6.67 6.14 -5.66
N CYS A 115 7.48 6.04 -4.59
CA CYS A 115 7.01 5.52 -3.31
C CYS A 115 5.92 6.42 -2.70
N THR A 116 6.03 7.74 -2.84
CA THR A 116 4.99 8.69 -2.42
C THR A 116 3.69 8.47 -3.21
N PHE A 117 3.80 8.25 -4.51
CA PHE A 117 2.64 7.97 -5.37
C PHE A 117 1.96 6.65 -4.98
N PHE A 118 2.72 5.61 -4.66
CA PHE A 118 2.16 4.34 -4.18
C PHE A 118 1.52 4.45 -2.79
N ALA A 119 2.11 5.22 -1.87
CA ALA A 119 1.49 5.51 -0.57
C ALA A 119 0.11 6.17 -0.75
N PHE A 120 0.02 7.15 -1.66
CA PHE A 120 -1.26 7.76 -2.01
C PHE A 120 -2.24 6.75 -2.63
N GLY A 121 -1.77 5.88 -3.52
CA GLY A 121 -2.56 4.80 -4.10
C GLY A 121 -3.09 3.82 -3.05
N THR A 122 -2.27 3.47 -2.05
CA THR A 122 -2.69 2.63 -0.91
C THR A 122 -3.83 3.27 -0.13
N LEU A 123 -3.70 4.57 0.19
CA LEU A 123 -4.75 5.33 0.88
C LEU A 123 -6.03 5.41 0.05
N LEU A 124 -5.90 5.59 -1.27
CA LEU A 124 -7.05 5.63 -2.18
C LEU A 124 -7.79 4.28 -2.23
N LEU A 125 -7.05 3.16 -2.24
CA LEU A 125 -7.65 1.82 -2.20
C LEU A 125 -8.34 1.54 -0.86
N MET A 126 -7.75 1.99 0.26
CA MET A 126 -8.41 1.93 1.57
C MET A 126 -9.71 2.73 1.58
N PHE A 127 -9.68 3.94 1.04
CA PHE A 127 -10.87 4.79 0.91
C PHE A 127 -11.93 4.12 0.02
N PHE A 128 -11.52 3.47 -1.06
CA PHE A 128 -12.42 2.71 -1.92
C PHE A 128 -13.11 1.58 -1.16
N VAL A 129 -12.36 0.75 -0.43
CA VAL A 129 -12.94 -0.33 0.40
C VAL A 129 -13.90 0.25 1.43
N HIS A 130 -13.53 1.36 2.10
CA HIS A 130 -14.39 2.02 3.07
C HIS A 130 -15.68 2.57 2.43
N ALA A 131 -15.57 3.27 1.31
CA ALA A 131 -16.71 3.86 0.62
C ALA A 131 -17.71 2.80 0.15
N PHE A 132 -17.21 1.65 -0.37
CA PHE A 132 -18.07 0.55 -0.79
C PHE A 132 -18.73 -0.21 0.36
N THR A 133 -18.20 -0.12 1.57
CA THR A 133 -18.77 -0.82 2.74
C THR A 133 -19.63 0.09 3.60
N TYR A 134 -19.24 1.36 3.81
CA TYR A 134 -19.96 2.29 4.68
C TYR A 134 -20.58 3.48 3.94
N GLY A 135 -20.03 3.87 2.79
CA GLY A 135 -20.50 5.06 2.04
C GLY A 135 -21.74 4.82 1.18
N MET A 136 -22.10 3.55 0.90
CA MET A 136 -23.31 3.19 0.17
C MET A 136 -24.40 2.56 1.06
N GLY A 137 -24.16 2.51 2.35
CA GLY A 137 -25.04 1.86 3.33
C GLY A 137 -25.87 2.84 4.15
N VAL A 138 -26.50 3.80 3.48
CA VAL A 138 -27.54 4.65 4.10
C VAL A 138 -28.84 4.43 3.39
#